data_bcea16e4d4bbb9c1b6f962e715565d38
#
_entry.id   bcea16e4d4bbb9c1b6f962e715565d38
#
_cell.length_a   1.000
_cell.length_b   1.000
_cell.length_c   1.000
_cell.angle_alpha   90.00
_cell.angle_beta   90.00
_cell.angle_gamma   90.00
#
_symmetry.space_group_name_H-M   'P 1'
#
loop_
_entity.id
_entity.type
_entity.pdbx_description
1 polymer ?
#
loop_
_entity_poly.entity_id
_entity_poly.type
_entity_poly.pdbx_seq_one_letter_code
_entity_poly.pdbx_strand_id
1 'polypeptide(L)'
;STFTAEEKSKLDIFNPEYEDFFPGRHSKETTIDVFAQQWHDKIIEVIDKYSPDFFFFDGIQRTRENSPENLIVDALDYYYENAKAQGKEVVVANKLPGGGNFNFPEHVGIPTYEGGRDMPADVGGYFVVDRAISYPWTYVKNKNYNLKANYHIDALMDMVSRGGIYLLSLTPMA
;
A
#
# COMPACT_ATOMS: atom_id res chain seq x y z
N SER A 1 22.19 -6.66 -8.82
CA SER A 1 22.43 -7.18 -10.18
C SER A 1 22.06 -6.12 -11.19
N THR A 2 22.97 -5.84 -12.09
CA THR A 2 22.74 -4.89 -13.17
C THR A 2 22.20 -5.65 -14.37
N PHE A 3 20.99 -5.32 -14.82
CA PHE A 3 20.42 -5.86 -16.06
C PHE A 3 21.26 -5.45 -17.27
N THR A 4 21.46 -6.37 -18.19
CA THR A 4 22.04 -6.08 -19.51
C THR A 4 21.11 -5.18 -20.33
N ALA A 5 21.60 -4.57 -21.41
CA ALA A 5 20.79 -3.75 -22.30
C ALA A 5 19.64 -4.57 -22.94
N GLU A 6 19.89 -5.84 -23.28
CA GLU A 6 18.88 -6.72 -23.85
C GLU A 6 17.80 -7.10 -22.82
N GLU A 7 18.17 -7.34 -21.57
CA GLU A 7 17.20 -7.60 -20.51
C GLU A 7 16.35 -6.37 -20.21
N LYS A 8 16.95 -5.17 -20.18
CA LYS A 8 16.23 -3.91 -19.99
C LYS A 8 15.22 -3.66 -21.09
N SER A 9 15.55 -3.95 -22.35
CA SER A 9 14.63 -3.73 -23.48
C SER A 9 13.37 -4.62 -23.46
N LYS A 10 13.34 -5.64 -22.61
CA LYS A 10 12.22 -6.58 -22.44
C LYS A 10 11.35 -6.24 -21.23
N LEU A 11 11.69 -5.22 -20.45
CA LEU A 11 11.00 -4.85 -19.23
C LEU A 11 10.32 -3.50 -19.38
N ASP A 12 9.03 -3.45 -19.14
CA ASP A 12 8.21 -2.24 -19.23
C ASP A 12 8.74 -1.09 -18.36
N ILE A 13 9.32 -1.41 -17.22
CA ILE A 13 9.95 -0.43 -16.31
C ILE A 13 11.08 0.39 -16.97
N PHE A 14 11.61 -0.07 -18.10
CA PHE A 14 12.62 0.65 -18.89
C PHE A 14 12.11 1.11 -20.25
N ASN A 15 10.82 0.91 -20.55
CA ASN A 15 10.21 1.37 -21.78
C ASN A 15 9.82 2.84 -21.63
N PRO A 16 10.34 3.75 -22.49
CA PRO A 16 10.00 5.18 -22.47
C PRO A 16 8.51 5.49 -22.63
N GLU A 17 7.75 4.61 -23.27
CA GLU A 17 6.29 4.75 -23.40
C GLU A 17 5.55 4.70 -22.08
N TYR A 18 6.18 4.12 -21.03
CA TYR A 18 5.62 3.99 -19.70
C TYR A 18 6.32 4.87 -18.66
N GLU A 19 6.97 5.97 -19.11
CA GLU A 19 7.70 6.87 -18.21
C GLU A 19 6.79 7.46 -17.13
N ASP A 20 5.56 7.82 -17.48
CA ASP A 20 4.57 8.34 -16.53
C ASP A 20 4.15 7.31 -15.47
N PHE A 21 4.27 6.03 -15.80
CA PHE A 21 3.97 4.94 -14.86
C PHE A 21 5.16 4.57 -13.97
N PHE A 22 6.37 4.68 -14.51
CA PHE A 22 7.63 4.37 -13.82
C PHE A 22 8.55 5.61 -13.72
N PRO A 23 8.12 6.70 -13.09
CA PRO A 23 8.90 7.92 -13.04
C PRO A 23 10.26 7.70 -12.38
N GLY A 24 11.27 8.42 -12.84
CA GLY A 24 12.64 8.35 -12.31
C GLY A 24 13.49 7.17 -12.79
N ARG A 25 12.98 6.33 -13.68
CA ARG A 25 13.78 5.26 -14.29
C ARG A 25 14.39 5.63 -15.64
N HIS A 26 13.75 6.54 -16.37
CA HIS A 26 14.12 6.91 -17.74
C HIS A 26 14.71 8.30 -17.84
N SER A 27 14.29 9.22 -16.97
CA SER A 27 14.75 10.60 -17.01
C SER A 27 15.55 10.92 -15.74
N LYS A 28 16.63 11.66 -15.91
CA LYS A 28 17.37 12.27 -14.82
C LYS A 28 16.64 13.50 -14.25
N GLU A 29 15.59 13.92 -14.92
CA GLU A 29 14.82 15.13 -14.62
C GLU A 29 13.71 14.87 -13.62
N THR A 30 13.29 13.61 -13.44
CA THR A 30 12.29 13.25 -12.44
C THR A 30 12.89 13.35 -11.04
N THR A 31 12.62 14.45 -10.38
CA THR A 31 13.01 14.70 -8.99
C THR A 31 12.05 14.02 -8.04
N ILE A 32 12.43 13.93 -6.79
CA ILE A 32 11.55 13.42 -5.73
C ILE A 32 10.28 14.26 -5.59
N ASP A 33 10.37 15.55 -5.84
CA ASP A 33 9.24 16.49 -5.76
C ASP A 33 8.23 16.24 -6.87
N VAL A 34 8.70 16.00 -8.09
CA VAL A 34 7.84 15.63 -9.23
C VAL A 34 7.13 14.30 -8.94
N PHE A 35 7.85 13.32 -8.43
CA PHE A 35 7.26 12.05 -8.04
C PHE A 35 6.21 12.20 -6.94
N ALA A 36 6.50 12.98 -5.91
CA ALA A 36 5.59 13.22 -4.80
C ALA A 36 4.30 13.92 -5.27
N GLN A 37 4.42 14.91 -6.17
CA GLN A 37 3.26 15.58 -6.76
C GLN A 37 2.42 14.61 -7.60
N GLN A 38 3.05 13.82 -8.46
CA GLN A 38 2.34 12.79 -9.25
C GLN A 38 1.64 11.76 -8.36
N TRP A 39 2.27 11.36 -7.25
CA TRP A 39 1.66 10.47 -6.26
C TRP A 39 0.41 11.10 -5.66
N HIS A 40 0.51 12.36 -5.20
CA HIS A 40 -0.60 13.12 -4.65
C HIS A 40 -1.76 13.20 -5.65
N ASP A 41 -1.48 13.65 -6.89
CA ASP A 41 -2.50 13.84 -7.92
C ASP A 41 -3.23 12.53 -8.26
N LYS A 42 -2.52 11.40 -8.26
CA LYS A 42 -3.12 10.06 -8.44
C LYS A 42 -4.04 9.68 -7.27
N ILE A 43 -3.70 10.04 -6.05
CA ILE A 43 -4.58 9.80 -4.90
C ILE A 43 -5.86 10.64 -5.01
N ILE A 44 -5.74 11.91 -5.33
CA ILE A 44 -6.90 12.79 -5.55
C ILE A 44 -7.78 12.23 -6.68
N GLU A 45 -7.18 11.83 -7.80
CA GLU A 45 -7.92 11.23 -8.93
C GLU A 45 -8.70 9.97 -8.50
N VAL A 46 -8.11 9.12 -7.67
CA VAL A 46 -8.78 7.90 -7.16
C VAL A 46 -9.93 8.27 -6.22
N ILE A 47 -9.77 9.26 -5.37
CA ILE A 47 -10.82 9.75 -4.48
C ILE A 47 -12.00 10.25 -5.30
N ASP A 48 -11.76 11.10 -6.30
CA ASP A 48 -12.79 11.70 -7.13
C ASP A 48 -13.55 10.70 -7.98
N LYS A 49 -12.83 9.75 -8.59
CA LYS A 49 -13.43 8.79 -9.53
C LYS A 49 -14.14 7.64 -8.84
N TYR A 50 -13.65 7.18 -7.71
CA TYR A 50 -14.08 5.93 -7.11
C TYR A 50 -14.64 6.06 -5.70
N SER A 51 -14.39 7.19 -5.02
CA SER A 51 -14.84 7.44 -3.65
C SER A 51 -14.65 6.22 -2.74
N PRO A 52 -13.43 5.71 -2.57
CA PRO A 52 -13.18 4.48 -1.82
C PRO A 52 -13.55 4.63 -0.34
N ASP A 53 -13.98 3.53 0.29
CA ASP A 53 -14.26 3.49 1.74
C ASP A 53 -12.99 3.26 2.56
N PHE A 54 -11.97 2.72 1.91
CA PHE A 54 -10.75 2.28 2.56
C PHE A 54 -9.53 2.58 1.70
N PHE A 55 -8.55 3.29 2.28
CA PHE A 55 -7.22 3.45 1.71
C PHE A 55 -6.19 2.67 2.51
N PHE A 56 -5.42 1.85 1.82
CA PHE A 56 -4.28 1.14 2.37
C PHE A 56 -2.98 1.69 1.79
N PHE A 57 -2.16 2.28 2.65
CA PHE A 57 -0.88 2.82 2.25
C PHE A 57 0.26 1.85 2.56
N ASP A 58 0.82 1.27 1.51
CA ASP A 58 2.00 0.41 1.57
C ASP A 58 3.16 1.09 0.83
N GLY A 59 4.30 1.23 1.50
CA GLY A 59 5.53 1.71 0.89
C GLY A 59 5.68 3.22 0.66
N ILE A 60 4.81 4.07 1.19
CA ILE A 60 5.00 5.55 1.21
C ILE A 60 6.32 5.97 1.88
N GLN A 61 6.93 5.10 2.50
CA GLN A 61 7.93 5.15 3.54
C GLN A 61 9.28 5.71 3.14
N ARG A 62 9.52 5.99 1.88
CA ARG A 62 10.86 6.39 1.44
C ARG A 62 10.90 7.67 0.64
N THR A 63 9.95 8.50 0.85
CA THR A 63 10.20 9.89 0.57
C THR A 63 11.16 10.36 1.64
N ARG A 64 12.42 10.47 1.27
CA ARG A 64 13.52 10.89 2.14
C ARG A 64 13.22 12.24 2.79
N GLU A 65 14.09 12.67 3.71
CA GLU A 65 14.10 13.89 4.51
C GLU A 65 13.54 15.18 3.85
N ASN A 66 13.25 15.16 2.56
CA ASN A 66 12.68 16.27 1.79
C ASN A 66 11.35 15.93 1.10
N SER A 67 10.69 14.86 1.50
CA SER A 67 9.34 14.64 0.98
C SER A 67 8.41 15.68 1.57
N PRO A 68 7.57 16.30 0.73
CA PRO A 68 6.61 17.25 1.25
C PRO A 68 5.58 16.49 2.10
N GLU A 69 5.85 16.40 3.42
CA GLU A 69 4.88 15.89 4.41
C GLU A 69 3.50 16.54 4.21
N ASN A 70 3.49 17.78 3.76
CA ASN A 70 2.30 18.53 3.42
C ASN A 70 1.43 17.86 2.34
N LEU A 71 2.01 17.22 1.31
CA LEU A 71 1.21 16.55 0.25
C LEU A 71 0.44 15.34 0.75
N ILE A 72 0.99 14.64 1.75
CA ILE A 72 0.30 13.50 2.35
C ILE A 72 -0.82 13.98 3.26
N VAL A 73 -0.54 14.98 4.08
CA VAL A 73 -1.55 15.62 4.93
C VAL A 73 -2.67 16.20 4.04
N ASP A 74 -2.31 16.89 2.97
CA ASP A 74 -3.26 17.47 2.02
C ASP A 74 -4.16 16.39 1.37
N ALA A 75 -3.58 15.29 0.92
CA ALA A 75 -4.35 14.18 0.36
C ALA A 75 -5.28 13.51 1.38
N LEU A 76 -4.85 13.38 2.65
CA LEU A 76 -5.67 12.84 3.73
C LEU A 76 -6.80 13.81 4.10
N ASP A 77 -6.51 15.09 4.23
CA ASP A 77 -7.52 16.12 4.50
C ASP A 77 -8.57 16.14 3.39
N TYR A 78 -8.12 16.12 2.13
CA TYR A 78 -9.03 16.02 0.99
C TYR A 78 -9.93 14.78 1.06
N TYR A 79 -9.35 13.62 1.37
CA TYR A 79 -10.08 12.38 1.49
C TYR A 79 -11.17 12.41 2.54
N TYR A 80 -10.84 12.89 3.75
CA TYR A 80 -11.80 12.96 4.84
C TYR A 80 -12.87 14.03 4.62
N GLU A 81 -12.52 15.21 4.10
CA GLU A 81 -13.50 16.26 3.80
C GLU A 81 -14.45 15.85 2.65
N ASN A 82 -13.92 15.16 1.62
CA ASN A 82 -14.74 14.60 0.53
C ASN A 82 -15.74 13.57 1.06
N ALA A 83 -15.27 12.66 1.91
CA ALA A 83 -16.13 11.65 2.54
C ALA A 83 -17.21 12.28 3.42
N LYS A 84 -16.84 13.25 4.25
CA LYS A 84 -17.75 13.99 5.11
C LYS A 84 -18.82 14.74 4.32
N ALA A 85 -18.46 15.38 3.21
CA ALA A 85 -19.39 16.05 2.32
C ALA A 85 -20.43 15.09 1.73
N GLN A 86 -20.07 13.80 1.55
CA GLN A 86 -20.96 12.74 1.09
C GLN A 86 -21.71 12.02 2.22
N GLY A 87 -21.49 12.37 3.48
CA GLY A 87 -22.05 11.66 4.63
C GLY A 87 -21.52 10.24 4.80
N LYS A 88 -20.28 10.00 4.36
CA LYS A 88 -19.64 8.70 4.26
C LYS A 88 -18.59 8.53 5.36
N GLU A 89 -18.57 7.36 6.00
CA GLU A 89 -17.49 6.98 6.90
C GLU A 89 -16.38 6.28 6.09
N VAL A 90 -15.13 6.67 6.33
CA VAL A 90 -13.97 6.13 5.62
C VAL A 90 -12.83 5.86 6.59
N VAL A 91 -11.92 4.98 6.19
CA VAL A 91 -10.77 4.62 7.01
C VAL A 91 -9.49 4.55 6.18
N VAL A 92 -8.40 4.91 6.80
CA VAL A 92 -7.05 4.78 6.27
C VAL A 92 -6.30 3.75 7.09
N ALA A 93 -5.62 2.82 6.44
CA ALA A 93 -4.69 1.92 7.09
C ALA A 93 -3.25 2.27 6.73
N ASN A 94 -2.40 2.18 7.71
CA ASN A 94 -1.00 2.54 7.59
C ASN A 94 -0.11 1.42 8.15
N LYS A 95 0.99 1.09 7.46
CA LYS A 95 1.99 0.17 7.99
C LYS A 95 2.75 0.83 9.13
N LEU A 96 2.79 0.17 10.29
CA LEU A 96 3.52 0.64 11.46
C LEU A 96 5.02 0.79 11.20
N PRO A 97 5.69 1.69 11.94
CA PRO A 97 7.12 1.86 11.87
C PRO A 97 7.84 0.57 12.28
N GLY A 98 8.64 0.06 11.43
CA GLY A 98 9.38 -1.21 11.55
C GLY A 98 9.73 -1.72 10.17
N GLY A 99 8.88 -1.40 9.21
CA GLY A 99 9.11 -1.63 7.78
C GLY A 99 9.52 -0.38 7.01
N GLY A 100 9.67 0.80 7.62
CA GLY A 100 10.26 2.00 7.02
C GLY A 100 9.41 3.27 7.01
N ASN A 101 9.35 4.01 7.99
CA ASN A 101 9.63 5.45 8.07
C ASN A 101 8.64 6.50 7.56
N PHE A 102 7.40 6.22 7.23
CA PHE A 102 6.43 7.29 7.20
C PHE A 102 5.56 7.22 8.46
N ASN A 103 5.68 8.21 9.30
CA ASN A 103 4.76 8.40 10.39
C ASN A 103 3.59 9.22 9.86
N PHE A 104 2.44 8.58 9.65
CA PHE A 104 1.20 9.32 9.61
C PHE A 104 1.10 10.19 10.86
N PRO A 105 0.42 11.34 10.78
CA PRO A 105 0.12 12.11 11.97
C PRO A 105 -0.44 11.21 13.06
N GLU A 106 -0.05 11.46 14.30
CA GLU A 106 -0.50 10.67 15.44
C GLU A 106 -2.03 10.64 15.45
N HIS A 107 -2.61 9.47 15.63
CA HIS A 107 -4.05 9.20 15.60
C HIS A 107 -4.73 9.19 14.20
N VAL A 108 -3.99 9.29 13.10
CA VAL A 108 -4.56 9.12 11.77
C VAL A 108 -4.43 7.67 11.31
N GLY A 109 -5.56 7.08 10.95
CA GLY A 109 -5.64 5.74 10.42
C GLY A 109 -5.55 4.62 11.46
N ILE A 110 -5.62 3.40 10.98
CA ILE A 110 -5.51 2.18 11.79
C ILE A 110 -4.19 1.45 11.47
N PRO A 111 -3.56 0.81 12.46
CA PRO A 111 -2.29 0.14 12.26
C PRO A 111 -2.43 -1.11 11.38
N THR A 112 -1.38 -1.41 10.62
CA THR A 112 -1.26 -2.63 9.82
C THR A 112 -0.09 -3.48 10.28
N TYR A 113 -0.34 -4.78 10.46
CA TYR A 113 0.65 -5.76 10.87
C TYR A 113 0.87 -6.80 9.78
N GLU A 114 1.96 -6.69 9.02
CA GLU A 114 2.27 -7.60 7.92
C GLU A 114 2.47 -9.03 8.42
N GLY A 115 1.64 -9.94 7.93
CA GLY A 115 1.66 -11.32 8.35
C GLY A 115 1.30 -11.54 9.82
N GLY A 116 0.84 -10.51 10.54
CA GLY A 116 0.62 -10.53 11.98
C GLY A 116 1.91 -10.42 12.80
N ARG A 117 3.03 -10.00 12.18
CA ARG A 117 4.29 -9.81 12.89
C ARG A 117 4.20 -8.62 13.83
N ASP A 118 4.86 -8.75 14.96
CA ASP A 118 4.98 -7.69 15.98
C ASP A 118 3.63 -7.14 16.47
N MET A 119 2.53 -7.85 16.19
CA MET A 119 1.21 -7.48 16.63
C MET A 119 1.08 -7.78 18.14
N PRO A 120 0.72 -6.79 18.96
CA PRO A 120 0.48 -7.03 20.39
C PRO A 120 -0.73 -7.96 20.62
N ALA A 121 -0.78 -8.62 21.76
CA ALA A 121 -1.89 -9.48 22.12
C ALA A 121 -3.22 -8.70 22.18
N ASP A 122 -3.17 -7.45 22.65
CA ASP A 122 -4.26 -6.49 22.61
C ASP A 122 -3.80 -5.26 21.81
N VAL A 123 -4.48 -4.98 20.71
CA VAL A 123 -4.20 -3.81 19.87
C VAL A 123 -4.93 -2.55 20.38
N GLY A 124 -5.95 -2.74 21.21
CA GLY A 124 -6.71 -1.64 21.79
C GLY A 124 -7.63 -0.89 20.81
N GLY A 125 -7.91 -1.47 19.62
CA GLY A 125 -8.75 -0.85 18.61
C GLY A 125 -8.78 -1.63 17.30
N TYR A 126 -9.24 -0.98 16.24
CA TYR A 126 -9.25 -1.59 14.91
C TYR A 126 -7.82 -1.68 14.33
N PHE A 127 -7.58 -2.71 13.54
CA PHE A 127 -6.30 -2.95 12.89
C PHE A 127 -6.46 -3.76 11.60
N VAL A 128 -5.41 -3.79 10.77
CA VAL A 128 -5.33 -4.62 9.57
C VAL A 128 -4.21 -5.64 9.74
N VAL A 129 -4.46 -6.87 9.33
CA VAL A 129 -3.42 -7.86 9.07
C VAL A 129 -3.44 -8.19 7.60
N ASP A 130 -2.40 -7.78 6.89
CA ASP A 130 -2.20 -8.15 5.49
C ASP A 130 -1.35 -9.41 5.39
N ARG A 131 -1.78 -10.37 4.59
CA ARG A 131 -1.10 -11.65 4.42
C ARG A 131 -1.28 -12.18 3.01
N ALA A 132 -0.20 -12.68 2.43
CA ALA A 132 -0.28 -13.41 1.18
C ALA A 132 -0.54 -14.91 1.43
N ILE A 133 -1.22 -15.53 0.47
CA ILE A 133 -1.37 -17.00 0.45
C ILE A 133 -0.05 -17.71 0.16
N SER A 134 0.94 -17.00 -0.37
CA SER A 134 2.25 -17.54 -0.68
C SER A 134 3.33 -16.46 -0.67
N TYR A 135 4.59 -16.89 -0.63
CA TYR A 135 5.73 -16.03 -0.89
C TYR A 135 6.42 -16.42 -2.21
N PRO A 136 6.78 -15.49 -3.10
CA PRO A 136 6.47 -14.04 -3.03
C PRO A 136 4.97 -13.74 -3.13
N TRP A 137 4.56 -12.50 -2.88
CA TRP A 137 3.16 -12.04 -2.88
C TRP A 137 2.47 -12.11 -4.25
N THR A 138 3.20 -12.41 -5.29
CA THR A 138 2.73 -12.48 -6.67
C THR A 138 2.67 -13.93 -7.17
N TYR A 139 1.94 -14.15 -8.26
CA TYR A 139 1.92 -15.44 -8.94
C TYR A 139 3.30 -15.83 -9.46
N VAL A 140 3.71 -17.04 -9.17
CA VAL A 140 4.92 -17.65 -9.70
C VAL A 140 4.55 -18.97 -10.38
N LYS A 141 4.82 -19.07 -11.68
CA LYS A 141 4.58 -20.28 -12.47
C LYS A 141 5.34 -21.47 -11.86
N ASN A 142 4.66 -22.61 -11.79
CA ASN A 142 5.19 -23.87 -11.26
C ASN A 142 5.54 -23.86 -9.75
N LYS A 143 5.10 -22.85 -8.99
CA LYS A 143 5.20 -22.88 -7.54
C LYS A 143 4.12 -23.78 -6.96
N ASN A 144 4.50 -24.63 -6.04
CA ASN A 144 3.53 -25.37 -5.24
C ASN A 144 2.98 -24.45 -4.14
N TYR A 145 1.75 -23.99 -4.30
CA TYR A 145 1.02 -23.25 -3.29
C TYR A 145 0.37 -24.22 -2.33
N ASN A 146 1.01 -24.50 -1.21
CA ASN A 146 0.43 -25.37 -0.19
C ASN A 146 -0.63 -24.60 0.62
N LEU A 147 -1.79 -24.37 -0.02
CA LEU A 147 -2.89 -23.60 0.55
C LEU A 147 -3.72 -24.48 1.48
N LYS A 148 -3.56 -24.28 2.76
CA LYS A 148 -4.46 -24.85 3.76
C LYS A 148 -5.58 -23.84 4.05
N ALA A 149 -6.75 -24.06 3.45
CA ALA A 149 -7.90 -23.18 3.65
C ALA A 149 -8.21 -22.96 5.15
N ASN A 150 -8.15 -24.00 5.93
CA ASN A 150 -8.39 -23.94 7.39
C ASN A 150 -7.46 -22.92 8.08
N TYR A 151 -6.19 -22.86 7.69
CA TYR A 151 -5.25 -21.90 8.25
C TYR A 151 -5.70 -20.44 8.05
N HIS A 152 -6.22 -20.12 6.86
CA HIS A 152 -6.69 -18.76 6.57
C HIS A 152 -8.05 -18.49 7.21
N ILE A 153 -8.91 -19.52 7.33
CA ILE A 153 -10.20 -19.40 8.02
C ILE A 153 -9.96 -19.14 9.51
N ASP A 154 -9.08 -19.91 10.15
CA ASP A 154 -8.73 -19.74 11.55
C ASP A 154 -8.12 -18.35 11.81
N ALA A 155 -7.22 -17.90 10.92
CA ALA A 155 -6.63 -16.57 11.00
C ALA A 155 -7.69 -15.46 10.82
N LEU A 156 -8.62 -15.60 9.88
CA LEU A 156 -9.73 -14.67 9.70
C LEU A 156 -10.59 -14.58 10.96
N MET A 157 -10.97 -15.73 11.51
CA MET A 157 -11.79 -15.79 12.73
C MET A 157 -11.10 -15.14 13.93
N ASP A 158 -9.79 -15.40 14.11
CA ASP A 158 -9.00 -14.78 15.17
C ASP A 158 -8.95 -13.25 14.98
N MET A 159 -8.60 -12.76 13.79
CA MET A 159 -8.49 -11.32 13.52
C MET A 159 -9.82 -10.60 13.73
N VAL A 160 -10.90 -11.11 13.15
CA VAL A 160 -12.22 -10.49 13.25
C VAL A 160 -12.75 -10.49 14.69
N SER A 161 -12.52 -11.56 15.45
CA SER A 161 -12.92 -11.62 16.86
C SER A 161 -12.26 -10.57 17.75
N ARG A 162 -11.12 -10.03 17.30
CA ARG A 162 -10.33 -9.00 17.98
C ARG A 162 -10.54 -7.59 17.41
N GLY A 163 -11.51 -7.40 16.48
CA GLY A 163 -11.78 -6.12 15.84
C GLY A 163 -10.86 -5.82 14.65
N GLY A 164 -10.15 -6.83 14.15
CA GLY A 164 -9.23 -6.68 13.01
C GLY A 164 -9.87 -6.93 11.67
N ILE A 165 -9.22 -6.41 10.63
CA ILE A 165 -9.48 -6.66 9.22
C ILE A 165 -8.41 -7.63 8.71
N TYR A 166 -8.82 -8.73 8.10
CA TYR A 166 -7.90 -9.66 7.47
C TYR A 166 -7.84 -9.44 5.97
N LEU A 167 -6.76 -8.83 5.49
CA LEU A 167 -6.51 -8.54 4.09
C LEU A 167 -5.70 -9.67 3.46
N LEU A 168 -6.38 -10.59 2.77
CA LEU A 168 -5.75 -11.74 2.13
C LEU A 168 -5.39 -11.45 0.68
N SER A 169 -4.08 -11.40 0.39
CA SER A 169 -3.58 -11.29 -0.97
C SER A 169 -3.61 -12.64 -1.68
N LEU A 170 -4.43 -12.71 -2.72
CA LEU A 170 -4.47 -13.83 -3.65
C LEU A 170 -3.46 -13.61 -4.78
N THR A 171 -3.05 -14.71 -5.41
CA THR A 171 -2.09 -14.68 -6.51
C THR A 171 -2.72 -15.26 -7.78
N PRO A 172 -3.69 -14.57 -8.40
CA PRO A 172 -4.33 -15.08 -9.60
C PRO A 172 -3.34 -15.17 -10.76
N MET A 173 -3.58 -16.11 -11.66
CA MET A 173 -2.95 -16.09 -12.98
C MET A 173 -3.57 -14.94 -13.79
N ALA A 174 -2.72 -14.25 -14.54
CA ALA A 174 -3.15 -13.29 -15.53
C ALA A 174 -3.77 -14.00 -16.75
#